data_a057b6f199c4ad908a33619a850d0226
#
_entry.id   a057b6f199c4ad908a33619a850d0226
#
_cell.length_a   1.000
_cell.length_b   1.000
_cell.length_c   1.000
_cell.angle_alpha   90.00
_cell.angle_beta   90.00
_cell.angle_gamma   90.00
#
_symmetry.space_group_name_H-M   'P 1'
#
loop_
_entity.id
_entity.type
_entity.pdbx_description
1 polymer ?
#
loop_
_entity_poly.entity_id
_entity_poly.type
_entity_poly.pdbx_seq_one_letter_code
_entity_poly.pdbx_strand_id
1 'polypeptide(L)' 'MAKLYQNELWLKKRYQIDKKSPEEIAKECNASVETIYVYLAKFGLRKSKR' A
#
# COMPACT_ATOMS: atom_id res chain seq x y z
N MET A 1 -6.09 17.24 1.82
CA MET A 1 -6.21 16.24 0.82
C MET A 1 -6.01 14.88 1.38
N ALA A 2 -6.82 13.97 0.99
CA ALA A 2 -6.69 12.61 1.48
C ALA A 2 -5.49 11.94 0.83
N LYS A 3 -4.80 11.13 1.58
CA LYS A 3 -3.69 10.38 1.04
C LYS A 3 -4.19 9.08 0.49
N LEU A 4 -3.78 8.75 -0.70
CA LEU A 4 -4.30 7.56 -1.38
C LEU A 4 -4.01 6.29 -0.60
N TYR A 5 -2.86 6.22 0.04
CA TYR A 5 -2.51 5.00 0.76
C TYR A 5 -3.36 4.78 2.00
N GLN A 6 -4.11 5.79 2.42
CA GLN A 6 -5.01 5.63 3.56
C GLN A 6 -6.34 5.01 3.13
N ASN A 7 -6.58 4.91 1.83
CA ASN A 7 -7.80 4.29 1.32
C ASN A 7 -7.55 2.80 1.15
N GLU A 8 -8.20 1.99 1.97
CA GLU A 8 -7.98 0.56 1.95
C GLU A 8 -8.33 -0.04 0.59
N LEU A 9 -9.42 0.40 0.00
CA LEU A 9 -9.84 -0.16 -1.28
C LEU A 9 -8.84 0.19 -2.38
N TRP A 10 -8.36 1.42 -2.39
CA TRP A 10 -7.39 1.84 -3.39
C TRP A 10 -6.08 1.05 -3.23
N LEU A 11 -5.61 0.94 -2.00
CA LEU A 11 -4.36 0.27 -1.74
C LEU A 11 -4.46 -1.23 -2.05
N LYS A 12 -5.57 -1.83 -1.68
CA LYS A 12 -5.79 -3.23 -1.95
C LYS A 12 -5.82 -3.49 -3.45
N LYS A 13 -6.50 -2.63 -4.19
CA LYS A 13 -6.59 -2.80 -5.62
C LYS A 13 -5.22 -2.70 -6.26
N ARG A 14 -4.45 -1.70 -5.86
CA ARG A 14 -3.11 -1.53 -6.43
C ARG A 14 -2.20 -2.70 -6.08
N TYR A 15 -2.28 -3.17 -4.86
CA TYR A 15 -1.36 -4.20 -4.42
C TYR A 15 -1.77 -5.59 -4.90
N GLN A 16 -3.04 -5.92 -4.85
CA GLN A 16 -3.52 -7.26 -5.17
C GLN A 16 -3.97 -7.41 -6.62
N ILE A 17 -4.65 -6.45 -7.13
CA ILE A 17 -5.21 -6.55 -8.48
C ILE A 17 -4.20 -6.09 -9.52
N ASP A 18 -3.65 -4.91 -9.35
CA ASP A 18 -2.63 -4.41 -10.26
C ASP A 18 -1.27 -5.03 -10.02
N LYS A 19 -1.12 -5.68 -8.87
CA LYS A 19 0.12 -6.36 -8.49
C LYS A 19 1.31 -5.42 -8.50
N LYS A 20 1.09 -4.21 -8.04
CA LYS A 20 2.17 -3.24 -7.92
C LYS A 20 2.95 -3.50 -6.65
N SER A 21 4.26 -3.31 -6.71
CA SER A 21 5.05 -3.47 -5.51
C SER A 21 4.85 -2.27 -4.61
N PRO A 22 5.12 -2.43 -3.31
CA PRO A 22 4.97 -1.30 -2.39
C PRO A 22 5.81 -0.10 -2.80
N GLU A 23 6.95 -0.35 -3.41
CA GLU A 23 7.80 0.75 -3.85
C GLU A 23 7.12 1.54 -4.95
N GLU A 24 6.48 0.84 -5.88
CA GLU A 24 5.79 1.52 -6.96
C GLU A 24 4.57 2.28 -6.45
N ILE A 25 3.85 1.67 -5.49
CA ILE A 25 2.71 2.34 -4.90
C ILE A 25 3.15 3.61 -4.18
N ALA A 26 4.26 3.53 -3.47
CA ALA A 26 4.78 4.68 -2.75
C ALA A 26 5.11 5.81 -3.71
N LYS A 27 5.67 5.47 -4.85
CA LYS A 27 5.98 6.48 -5.84
C LYS A 27 4.72 7.14 -6.38
N GLU A 28 3.69 6.36 -6.60
CA GLU A 28 2.45 6.89 -7.15
C GLU A 28 1.79 7.88 -6.21
N CYS A 29 1.85 7.59 -4.91
CA CYS A 29 1.24 8.51 -3.97
C CYS A 29 2.25 9.43 -3.29
N ASN A 30 3.48 9.45 -3.80
CA ASN A 30 4.50 10.35 -3.28
C ASN A 30 4.69 10.14 -1.78
N ALA A 31 4.81 8.90 -1.37
CA ALA A 31 4.97 8.55 0.02
C ALA A 31 6.18 7.66 0.19
N SER A 32 6.55 7.40 1.43
CA SER A 32 7.67 6.51 1.71
C SER A 32 7.24 5.07 1.57
N VAL A 33 8.13 4.23 1.12
CA VAL A 33 7.82 2.81 1.00
C VAL A 33 7.52 2.23 2.36
N GLU A 34 8.17 2.72 3.40
CA GLU A 34 7.90 2.24 4.74
C GLU A 34 6.46 2.52 5.16
N THR A 35 5.97 3.69 4.79
CA THR A 35 4.58 4.03 5.09
C THR A 35 3.64 3.07 4.39
N ILE A 36 3.94 2.71 3.16
CA ILE A 36 3.12 1.77 2.42
C ILE A 36 3.14 0.40 3.11
N TYR A 37 4.30 -0.05 3.54
CA TYR A 37 4.39 -1.31 4.25
C TYR A 37 3.53 -1.31 5.52
N VAL A 38 3.59 -0.22 6.27
CA VAL A 38 2.80 -0.11 7.48
C VAL A 38 1.31 -0.22 7.18
N TYR A 39 0.86 0.46 6.15
CA TYR A 39 -0.55 0.44 5.81
C TYR A 39 -0.98 -0.90 5.22
N LEU A 40 -0.10 -1.54 4.46
CA LEU A 40 -0.41 -2.87 3.95
C LEU A 40 -0.59 -3.86 5.09
N ALA A 41 0.27 -3.79 6.08
CA ALA A 41 0.16 -4.65 7.23
C ALA A 41 -1.07 -4.31 8.05
N LYS A 42 -1.35 -3.01 8.19
CA LYS A 42 -2.49 -2.56 8.96
C LYS A 42 -3.79 -3.04 8.35
N PHE A 43 -3.88 -3.02 7.04
CA PHE A 43 -5.08 -3.46 6.36
C PHE A 43 -5.11 -4.98 6.12
N GLY A 44 -4.05 -5.67 6.51
CA GLY A 44 -3.98 -7.11 6.31
C GLY A 44 -3.79 -7.52 4.87
N LEU A 45 -3.24 -6.63 4.06
CA LEU A 45 -3.07 -6.93 2.65
C LEU A 45 -1.77 -7.66 2.36
N ARG A 46 -0.78 -7.49 3.24
CA ARG A 46 0.48 -8.18 3.02
C ARG A 46 0.69 -9.20 4.12
N LYS A 47 1.24 -10.35 3.75
CA LYS A 47 1.46 -11.39 4.72
C LYS A 47 2.64 -11.08 5.57
N SER A 48 2.50 -11.28 6.87
CA SER A 48 3.58 -11.11 7.77
C SER A 48 4.47 -12.32 7.71
N LYS A 49 5.76 -12.14 7.81
CA LYS A 49 6.60 -13.22 7.84
C LYS A 49 6.63 -13.74 9.15
N ARG A 50 6.45 -14.34 9.68
CA ARG A 50 6.50 -14.82 10.89
C ARG A 50 6.21 -14.89 11.49
#